data_94c3b813564b56f8a0749db994b24eac
#
_entry.id   94c3b813564b56f8a0749db994b24eac
#
_cell.length_a   1.000
_cell.length_b   1.000
_cell.length_c   1.000
_cell.angle_alpha   90.00
_cell.angle_beta   90.00
_cell.angle_gamma   90.00
#
_symmetry.space_group_name_H-M   'P 1'
#
loop_
_entity.id
_entity.type
_entity.pdbx_description
1 polymer ?
#
loop_
_entity_poly.entity_id
_entity_poly.type
_entity_poly.pdbx_seq_one_letter_code
_entity_poly.pdbx_strand_id
1 'polypeptide(L)'
;RGLVGSEMCIRDSILEARKAALKVHMSEAVEEYLVQLIMATRHPEKYDAKMAGYVMFGASPRATLALDRCAKIHAWLSEKDFVTPDDIQAVVYDILRHRIILSFEAQAEGMTTDMVIGKLLKQVPLP
;
A
#
# COMPACT_ATOMS: atom_id res chain seq x y z
N ARG A 1 -38.93 2.35 8.56
CA ARG A 1 -38.37 2.74 9.84
C ARG A 1 -37.29 1.80 10.35
N GLY A 2 -37.57 0.51 10.35
CA GLY A 2 -36.57 -0.47 10.75
C GLY A 2 -35.33 -0.41 9.89
N LEU A 3 -35.50 -0.14 8.58
CA LEU A 3 -34.37 0.02 7.66
C LEU A 3 -33.51 1.23 8.03
N VAL A 4 -34.16 2.36 8.34
CA VAL A 4 -33.43 3.58 8.73
C VAL A 4 -32.65 3.36 10.01
N GLY A 5 -33.24 2.72 11.01
CA GLY A 5 -32.55 2.38 12.25
C GLY A 5 -31.41 1.40 12.03
N SER A 6 -31.60 0.38 11.18
CA SER A 6 -30.57 -0.58 10.82
C SER A 6 -29.41 0.07 10.07
N GLU A 7 -29.71 0.97 9.15
CA GLU A 7 -28.68 1.71 8.41
C GLU A 7 -27.86 2.59 9.33
N MET A 8 -28.49 3.27 10.28
CA MET A 8 -27.75 4.08 11.26
C MET A 8 -26.86 3.22 12.14
N CYS A 9 -27.33 2.06 12.60
CA CYS A 9 -26.52 1.14 13.39
C CYS A 9 -25.32 0.59 12.60
N ILE A 10 -25.54 0.24 11.34
CA ILE A 10 -24.47 -0.24 10.45
C ILE A 10 -23.44 0.86 10.23
N ARG A 11 -23.89 2.09 9.94
CA ARG A 11 -23.01 3.24 9.75
C ARG A 11 -22.17 3.51 10.99
N ASP A 12 -22.79 3.53 12.16
CA ASP A 12 -22.09 3.77 13.42
C ASP A 12 -21.05 2.67 13.68
N SER A 13 -21.41 1.41 13.44
CA SER A 13 -20.49 0.28 13.59
C SER A 13 -19.30 0.39 12.65
N ILE A 14 -19.51 0.78 11.41
CA ILE A 14 -18.45 0.98 10.42
C ILE A 14 -17.53 2.13 10.84
N LEU A 15 -18.08 3.24 11.32
CA LEU A 15 -17.30 4.38 11.78
C LEU A 15 -16.46 4.03 13.00
N GLU A 16 -17.02 3.28 13.94
CA GLU A 16 -16.29 2.80 15.13
C GLU A 16 -15.17 1.83 14.73
N ALA A 17 -15.46 0.90 13.84
CA ALA A 17 -14.47 -0.04 13.33
C ALA A 17 -13.32 0.70 12.63
N ARG A 18 -13.65 1.72 11.83
CA ARG A 18 -12.65 2.54 11.16
C ARG A 18 -11.76 3.26 12.16
N LYS A 19 -12.33 3.86 13.19
CA LYS A 19 -11.57 4.52 14.25
C LYS A 19 -10.66 3.55 14.98
N ALA A 20 -11.17 2.37 15.33
CA ALA A 20 -10.40 1.33 16.00
C ALA A 20 -9.24 0.86 15.11
N ALA A 21 -9.49 0.62 13.83
CA ALA A 21 -8.48 0.17 12.88
C ALA A 21 -7.36 1.21 12.73
N LEU A 22 -7.69 2.49 12.67
CA LEU A 22 -6.71 3.56 12.52
C LEU A 22 -5.85 3.79 13.77
N LYS A 23 -6.24 3.22 14.92
CA LYS A 23 -5.45 3.27 16.15
C LYS A 23 -4.42 2.15 16.26
N VAL A 24 -4.41 1.22 15.33
CA VAL A 24 -3.43 0.13 15.31
C VAL A 24 -2.03 0.74 15.22
N HIS A 25 -1.12 0.25 16.06
CA HIS A 25 0.24 0.78 16.15
C HIS A 25 1.07 0.41 14.91
N MET A 26 1.84 1.38 14.43
CA MET A 26 2.83 1.16 13.39
C MET A 26 4.17 1.69 13.89
N SER A 27 5.19 0.80 13.99
CA SER A 27 6.52 1.19 14.46
C SER A 27 7.22 2.09 13.44
N GLU A 28 8.22 2.84 13.88
CA GLU A 28 9.01 3.69 12.99
C GLU A 28 9.69 2.89 11.89
N ALA A 29 10.18 1.69 12.21
CA ALA A 29 10.82 0.82 11.22
C ALA A 29 9.85 0.41 10.11
N VAL A 30 8.61 0.10 10.46
CA VAL A 30 7.56 -0.27 9.49
C VAL A 30 7.13 0.97 8.68
N GLU A 31 7.02 2.13 9.31
CA GLU A 31 6.72 3.38 8.61
C GLU A 31 7.81 3.71 7.59
N GLU A 32 9.07 3.54 7.97
CA GLU A 32 10.19 3.75 7.06
C GLU A 32 10.14 2.79 5.88
N TYR A 33 9.83 1.52 6.14
CA TYR A 33 9.67 0.52 5.08
C TYR A 33 8.58 0.95 4.09
N LEU A 34 7.45 1.42 4.60
CA LEU A 34 6.34 1.91 3.78
C LEU A 34 6.78 3.09 2.91
N VAL A 35 7.47 4.06 3.49
CA VAL A 35 7.97 5.22 2.76
C VAL A 35 8.99 4.79 1.70
N GLN A 36 9.88 3.85 2.02
CA GLN A 36 10.85 3.34 1.05
C GLN A 36 10.17 2.65 -0.13
N LEU A 37 9.09 1.91 0.10
CA LEU A 37 8.32 1.31 -0.99
C LEU A 37 7.76 2.37 -1.94
N ILE A 38 7.22 3.45 -1.40
CA ILE A 38 6.69 4.55 -2.21
C ILE A 38 7.81 5.25 -2.97
N MET A 39 8.94 5.51 -2.32
CA MET A 39 10.09 6.13 -2.98
C MET A 39 10.68 5.21 -4.05
N ALA A 40 10.67 3.90 -3.83
CA ALA A 40 11.13 2.93 -4.82
C ALA A 40 10.29 2.98 -6.10
N THR A 41 8.98 3.25 -6.01
CA THR A 41 8.14 3.41 -7.19
C THR A 41 8.52 4.65 -8.00
N ARG A 42 9.04 5.67 -7.34
CA ARG A 42 9.45 6.93 -8.00
C ARG A 42 10.87 6.87 -8.54
N HIS A 43 11.73 6.09 -7.90
CA HIS A 43 13.13 5.95 -8.27
C HIS A 43 13.55 4.47 -8.26
N PRO A 44 12.96 3.63 -9.14
CA PRO A 44 13.24 2.20 -9.14
C PRO A 44 14.71 1.88 -9.47
N GLU A 45 15.39 2.76 -10.18
CA GLU A 45 16.80 2.58 -10.55
C GLU A 45 17.75 2.54 -9.35
N LYS A 46 17.34 3.11 -8.21
CA LYS A 46 18.15 3.07 -6.99
C LYS A 46 18.17 1.68 -6.36
N TYR A 47 17.19 0.85 -6.65
CA TYR A 47 17.05 -0.50 -6.11
C TYR A 47 17.46 -1.57 -7.11
N ASP A 48 17.15 -1.33 -8.40
CA ASP A 48 17.51 -2.23 -9.49
C ASP A 48 17.74 -1.41 -10.75
N ALA A 49 18.99 -1.40 -11.21
CA ALA A 49 19.37 -0.64 -12.41
C ALA A 49 18.61 -1.09 -13.66
N LYS A 50 18.19 -2.37 -13.71
CA LYS A 50 17.42 -2.90 -14.83
C LYS A 50 16.02 -2.29 -14.94
N MET A 51 15.53 -1.72 -13.85
CA MET A 51 14.23 -1.08 -13.80
C MET A 51 14.27 0.41 -14.16
N ALA A 52 15.46 0.93 -14.48
CA ALA A 52 15.59 2.30 -14.94
C ALA A 52 14.71 2.51 -16.18
N GLY A 53 13.87 3.54 -16.13
CA GLY A 53 12.96 3.86 -17.25
C GLY A 53 11.70 3.01 -17.33
N TYR A 54 11.49 2.04 -16.45
CA TYR A 54 10.28 1.22 -16.46
C TYR A 54 9.06 1.97 -15.93
N VAL A 55 9.25 2.89 -15.01
CA VAL A 55 8.15 3.65 -14.41
C VAL A 55 8.19 5.08 -14.94
N MET A 56 7.13 5.49 -15.63
CA MET A 56 6.98 6.85 -16.13
C MET A 56 6.58 7.79 -14.98
N PHE A 57 5.59 7.36 -14.19
CA PHE A 57 5.15 8.09 -13.01
C PHE A 57 5.01 7.12 -11.85
N GLY A 58 5.69 7.42 -10.76
CA GLY A 58 5.58 6.68 -9.51
C GLY A 58 4.39 7.14 -8.68
N ALA A 59 4.20 6.48 -7.55
CA ALA A 59 3.12 6.80 -6.63
C ALA A 59 3.34 8.18 -5.99
N SER A 60 2.25 8.92 -5.81
CA SER A 60 2.28 10.22 -5.15
C SER A 60 2.36 10.07 -3.63
N PRO A 61 2.67 11.18 -2.90
CA PRO A 61 2.60 11.15 -1.42
C PRO A 61 1.25 10.73 -0.86
N ARG A 62 0.16 10.92 -1.59
CA ARG A 62 -1.17 10.43 -1.18
C ARG A 62 -1.23 8.92 -1.08
N ALA A 63 -0.43 8.22 -1.89
CA ALA A 63 -0.34 6.77 -1.81
C ALA A 63 0.25 6.32 -0.47
N THR A 64 1.14 7.11 0.12
CA THR A 64 1.69 6.83 1.44
C THR A 64 0.58 6.79 2.49
N LEU A 65 -0.32 7.77 2.46
CA LEU A 65 -1.45 7.82 3.39
C LEU A 65 -2.41 6.66 3.18
N ALA A 66 -2.71 6.34 1.92
CA ALA A 66 -3.60 5.23 1.57
C ALA A 66 -3.00 3.90 2.04
N LEU A 67 -1.71 3.70 1.82
CA LEU A 67 -1.03 2.47 2.22
C LEU A 67 -0.97 2.33 3.74
N ASP A 68 -0.69 3.43 4.45
CA ASP A 68 -0.70 3.46 5.90
C ASP A 68 -2.06 3.02 6.47
N ARG A 69 -3.12 3.63 5.99
CA ARG A 69 -4.47 3.34 6.46
C ARG A 69 -4.90 1.90 6.13
N CYS A 70 -4.64 1.46 4.92
CA CYS A 70 -5.02 0.11 4.49
C CYS A 70 -4.22 -0.96 5.22
N ALA A 71 -2.94 -0.72 5.50
CA ALA A 71 -2.13 -1.65 6.27
C ALA A 71 -2.65 -1.77 7.71
N LYS A 72 -3.03 -0.66 8.34
CA LYS A 72 -3.62 -0.66 9.67
C LYS A 72 -4.95 -1.42 9.70
N ILE A 73 -5.80 -1.20 8.69
CA ILE A 73 -7.07 -1.90 8.57
C ILE A 73 -6.84 -3.40 8.37
N HIS A 74 -5.89 -3.77 7.54
CA HIS A 74 -5.55 -5.18 7.32
C HIS A 74 -5.08 -5.85 8.61
N ALA A 75 -4.21 -5.18 9.38
CA ALA A 75 -3.75 -5.69 10.68
C ALA A 75 -4.91 -5.85 11.66
N TRP A 76 -5.81 -4.87 11.70
CA TRP A 76 -6.99 -4.92 12.57
C TRP A 76 -7.93 -6.06 12.18
N LEU A 77 -8.16 -6.27 10.90
CA LEU A 77 -8.98 -7.40 10.42
C LEU A 77 -8.34 -8.75 10.72
N SER A 78 -7.03 -8.79 10.85
CA SER A 78 -6.28 -9.99 11.24
C SER A 78 -6.15 -10.12 12.77
N GLU A 79 -6.90 -9.31 13.52
CA GLU A 79 -6.93 -9.32 14.99
C GLU A 79 -5.57 -9.00 15.63
N LYS A 80 -4.77 -8.15 14.96
CA LYS A 80 -3.48 -7.69 15.47
C LYS A 80 -3.57 -6.25 15.97
N ASP A 81 -2.74 -5.93 16.96
CA ASP A 81 -2.66 -4.59 17.54
C ASP A 81 -1.57 -3.73 16.90
N PHE A 82 -0.81 -4.29 15.98
CA PHE A 82 0.31 -3.62 15.33
C PHE A 82 0.44 -4.05 13.86
N VAL A 83 1.01 -3.17 13.06
CA VAL A 83 1.24 -3.44 11.64
C VAL A 83 2.59 -4.12 11.46
N THR A 84 2.61 -5.16 10.63
CA THR A 84 3.84 -5.85 10.22
C THR A 84 4.11 -5.57 8.74
N PRO A 85 5.33 -5.80 8.25
CA PRO A 85 5.60 -5.69 6.81
C PRO A 85 4.68 -6.56 5.95
N ASP A 86 4.24 -7.70 6.47
CA ASP A 86 3.29 -8.57 5.76
C ASP A 86 1.96 -7.89 5.49
N ASP A 87 1.48 -7.06 6.43
CA ASP A 87 0.26 -6.29 6.25
C ASP A 87 0.41 -5.28 5.11
N ILE A 88 1.57 -4.64 5.02
CA ILE A 88 1.87 -3.71 3.94
C ILE A 88 1.91 -4.45 2.60
N GLN A 89 2.61 -5.57 2.53
CA GLN A 89 2.73 -6.37 1.31
C GLN A 89 1.38 -6.91 0.84
N ALA A 90 0.49 -7.23 1.77
CA ALA A 90 -0.84 -7.73 1.44
C ALA A 90 -1.70 -6.71 0.70
N VAL A 91 -1.54 -5.42 1.00
CA VAL A 91 -2.37 -4.34 0.44
C VAL A 91 -1.67 -3.51 -0.63
N VAL A 92 -0.34 -3.63 -0.75
CA VAL A 92 0.43 -2.77 -1.63
C VAL A 92 0.04 -2.89 -3.10
N TYR A 93 -0.25 -4.09 -3.57
CA TYR A 93 -0.64 -4.30 -4.97
C TYR A 93 -1.92 -3.54 -5.32
N ASP A 94 -2.93 -3.64 -4.47
CA ASP A 94 -4.22 -3.00 -4.72
C ASP A 94 -4.11 -1.47 -4.70
N ILE A 95 -3.23 -0.93 -3.85
CA ILE A 95 -3.06 0.51 -3.72
C ILE A 95 -2.20 1.07 -4.85
N LEU A 96 -1.09 0.41 -5.17
CA LEU A 96 -0.14 0.93 -6.14
C LEU A 96 -0.47 0.59 -7.58
N ARG A 97 -1.25 -0.48 -7.83
CA ARG A 97 -1.56 -0.94 -9.18
C ARG A 97 -2.09 0.16 -10.10
N HIS A 98 -2.95 1.03 -9.58
CA HIS A 98 -3.57 2.11 -10.34
C HIS A 98 -2.91 3.47 -10.13
N ARG A 99 -1.81 3.51 -9.38
CA ARG A 99 -1.10 4.76 -9.05
C ARG A 99 0.29 4.84 -9.67
N ILE A 100 0.73 3.76 -10.32
CA ILE A 100 1.98 3.69 -11.04
C ILE A 100 1.67 3.60 -12.53
N ILE A 101 2.33 4.44 -13.33
CA ILE A 101 2.20 4.41 -14.79
C ILE A 101 3.51 3.91 -15.34
N LEU A 102 3.46 2.78 -16.05
CA LEU A 102 4.63 2.20 -16.69
C LEU A 102 5.00 2.95 -17.95
N SER A 103 6.29 2.95 -18.27
CA SER A 103 6.77 3.51 -19.54
C SER A 103 6.32 2.64 -20.71
N PHE A 104 6.36 3.23 -21.91
CA PHE A 104 6.06 2.52 -23.13
C PHE A 104 7.03 1.34 -23.34
N GLU A 105 8.31 1.54 -23.00
CA GLU A 105 9.33 0.50 -23.10
C GLU A 105 9.02 -0.71 -22.20
N ALA A 106 8.59 -0.46 -20.97
CA ALA A 106 8.21 -1.53 -20.05
C ALA A 106 7.04 -2.33 -20.58
N GLN A 107 6.02 -1.64 -21.12
CA GLN A 107 4.86 -2.30 -21.70
C GLN A 107 5.24 -3.12 -22.94
N ALA A 108 6.16 -2.61 -23.76
CA ALA A 108 6.65 -3.30 -24.94
C ALA A 108 7.40 -4.60 -24.59
N GLU A 109 8.06 -4.64 -23.43
CA GLU A 109 8.73 -5.83 -22.91
C GLU A 109 7.77 -6.81 -22.22
N GLY A 110 6.48 -6.52 -22.18
CA GLY A 110 5.48 -7.35 -21.55
C GLY A 110 5.40 -7.20 -20.03
N MET A 111 5.99 -6.14 -19.47
CA MET A 111 5.91 -5.86 -18.04
C MET A 111 4.54 -5.37 -17.64
N THR A 112 4.05 -5.85 -16.52
CA THR A 112 2.81 -5.37 -15.90
C THR A 112 3.14 -4.59 -14.64
N THR A 113 2.18 -3.78 -14.17
CA THR A 113 2.35 -3.05 -12.92
C THR A 113 2.63 -4.00 -11.75
N ASP A 114 1.91 -5.12 -11.67
CA ASP A 114 2.10 -6.12 -10.63
C ASP A 114 3.52 -6.73 -10.66
N MET A 115 4.06 -6.97 -11.84
CA MET A 115 5.43 -7.48 -11.99
C MET A 115 6.45 -6.48 -11.45
N VAL A 116 6.27 -5.20 -11.75
CA VAL A 116 7.15 -4.13 -11.27
C VAL A 116 7.05 -4.02 -9.75
N ILE A 117 5.84 -4.02 -9.20
CA ILE A 117 5.64 -3.97 -7.75
C ILE A 117 6.31 -5.16 -7.08
N GLY A 118 6.13 -6.37 -7.62
CA GLY A 118 6.76 -7.57 -7.09
C GLY A 118 8.28 -7.49 -7.05
N LYS A 119 8.90 -6.95 -8.09
CA LYS A 119 10.35 -6.74 -8.13
C LYS A 119 10.80 -5.72 -7.08
N LEU A 120 10.07 -4.63 -6.94
CA LEU A 120 10.39 -3.61 -5.93
C LEU A 120 10.29 -4.16 -4.51
N LEU A 121 9.29 -5.00 -4.24
CA LEU A 121 9.13 -5.64 -2.93
C LEU A 121 10.33 -6.53 -2.58
N LYS A 122 10.94 -7.17 -3.58
CA LYS A 122 12.12 -7.99 -3.37
C LYS A 122 13.37 -7.16 -3.13
N GLN A 123 13.44 -5.96 -3.70
CA GLN A 123 14.62 -5.11 -3.62
C GLN A 123 14.65 -4.22 -2.38
N VAL A 124 13.48 -3.78 -1.91
CA VAL A 124 13.40 -2.95 -0.71
C VAL A 124 13.63 -3.82 0.53
N PRO A 125 14.63 -3.50 1.37
CA PRO A 125 14.94 -4.32 2.54
C PRO A 125 13.82 -4.27 3.58
N LEU A 126 13.55 -5.42 4.19
CA LEU A 126 12.61 -5.51 5.31
C LEU A 126 13.22 -4.83 6.55
N PRO A 127 12.36 -4.24 7.39
CA PRO A 127 12.83 -3.59 8.62
C PRO A 127 13.36 -4.59 9.66
#